data_0098cdbef89e5f946652792432735bf5
#
_entry.id   0098cdbef89e5f946652792432735bf5
#
_cell.length_a   1.000
_cell.length_b   1.000
_cell.length_c   1.000
_cell.angle_alpha   90.00
_cell.angle_beta   90.00
_cell.angle_gamma   90.00
#
_symmetry.space_group_name_H-M   'P 1'
#
loop_
_entity.id
_entity.type
_entity.pdbx_description
1 polymer ?
#
loop_
_entity_poly.entity_id
_entity_poly.type
_entity_poly.pdbx_seq_one_letter_code
_entity_poly.pdbx_strand_id
1 'polypeptide(L)'
;MVESTPLLSSYLDVCCLNRPFDDQRQDRIRLEAEAILLILGRCEAGAWQWLSSAVVEEEVNNTPSRERRSRVRNMLSGAHSTVALTGAAIARAQELKAMRFRTYDALHLACAEQATVDVFLTTDDRVLRIAARHTAQLKVRVANPLDWLLEVVQP
;
A
#
# COMPACT_ATOMS: atom_id res chain seq x y z
N MET A 1 -19.37 -28.80 3.36
CA MET A 1 -18.30 -28.07 2.67
C MET A 1 -18.17 -26.70 3.32
N VAL A 2 -17.02 -26.40 3.87
CA VAL A 2 -16.78 -25.12 4.52
C VAL A 2 -16.28 -24.13 3.43
N GLU A 3 -17.05 -23.08 3.17
CA GLU A 3 -16.58 -22.02 2.29
C GLU A 3 -15.45 -21.28 3.01
N SER A 4 -14.26 -21.25 2.40
CA SER A 4 -13.16 -20.46 2.94
C SER A 4 -13.43 -18.98 2.75
N THR A 5 -13.45 -18.22 3.86
CA THR A 5 -13.55 -16.76 3.80
C THR A 5 -12.29 -16.22 3.11
N PRO A 6 -12.43 -15.37 2.06
CA PRO A 6 -11.26 -14.75 1.45
C PRO A 6 -10.45 -13.97 2.48
N LEU A 7 -9.13 -14.06 2.38
CA LEU A 7 -8.25 -13.30 3.24
C LEU A 7 -8.34 -11.81 2.91
N LEU A 8 -8.27 -10.94 3.93
CA LEU A 8 -8.14 -9.52 3.71
C LEU A 8 -6.86 -9.26 2.92
N SER A 9 -6.98 -8.49 1.86
CA SER A 9 -5.86 -8.16 0.99
C SER A 9 -5.52 -6.68 1.05
N SER A 10 -4.24 -6.38 1.02
CA SER A 10 -3.74 -5.01 1.10
C SER A 10 -2.69 -4.74 0.04
N TYR A 11 -2.60 -3.49 -0.35
CA TYR A 11 -1.53 -2.95 -1.18
C TYR A 11 -0.88 -1.85 -0.36
N LEU A 12 0.43 -1.93 -0.15
CA LEU A 12 1.18 -0.94 0.63
C LEU A 12 1.93 -0.01 -0.31
N ASP A 13 1.65 1.28 -0.17
CA ASP A 13 2.41 2.33 -0.85
C ASP A 13 3.87 2.31 -0.37
N VAL A 14 4.80 2.75 -1.20
CA VAL A 14 6.23 2.72 -0.88
C VAL A 14 6.55 3.54 0.37
N CYS A 15 5.81 4.61 0.63
CA CYS A 15 5.98 5.37 1.88
C CYS A 15 5.74 4.51 3.12
N CYS A 16 4.85 3.51 3.05
CA CYS A 16 4.64 2.56 4.14
C CYS A 16 5.86 1.68 4.35
N LEU A 17 6.48 1.22 3.27
CA LEU A 17 7.67 0.36 3.34
C LEU A 17 8.88 1.12 3.86
N ASN A 18 8.95 2.41 3.63
CA ASN A 18 10.00 3.29 4.13
C ASN A 18 9.80 3.69 5.60
N ARG A 19 8.57 3.71 6.07
CA ARG A 19 8.23 4.27 7.39
C ARG A 19 9.03 3.66 8.55
N PRO A 20 9.29 2.34 8.63
CA PRO A 20 10.13 1.77 9.68
C PRO A 20 11.57 2.31 9.72
N PHE A 21 12.04 2.90 8.61
CA PHE A 21 13.39 3.43 8.47
C PHE A 21 13.45 4.96 8.57
N ASP A 22 12.30 5.61 8.73
CA ASP A 22 12.21 7.04 8.97
C ASP A 22 12.56 7.38 10.42
N ASP A 23 12.61 8.67 10.76
CA ASP A 23 12.98 9.12 12.10
C ASP A 23 11.94 8.72 13.14
N GLN A 24 12.23 7.68 13.92
CA GLN A 24 11.33 7.11 14.92
C GLN A 24 11.16 8.00 16.18
N ARG A 25 11.86 9.13 16.26
CA ARG A 25 11.68 10.08 17.37
C ARG A 25 10.34 10.80 17.30
N GLN A 26 9.74 10.88 16.11
CA GLN A 26 8.40 11.45 15.93
C GLN A 26 7.36 10.39 16.24
N ASP A 27 6.44 10.69 17.16
CA ASP A 27 5.44 9.73 17.63
C ASP A 27 4.58 9.15 16.52
N ARG A 28 4.12 10.00 15.61
CA ARG A 28 3.29 9.56 14.48
C ARG A 28 4.03 8.54 13.62
N ILE A 29 5.29 8.84 13.28
CA ILE A 29 6.11 7.96 12.44
C ILE A 29 6.30 6.61 13.14
N ARG A 30 6.61 6.62 14.43
CA ARG A 30 6.80 5.40 15.21
C ARG A 30 5.53 4.56 15.25
N LEU A 31 4.37 5.18 15.50
CA LEU A 31 3.09 4.46 15.57
C LEU A 31 2.71 3.87 14.21
N GLU A 32 2.90 4.62 13.14
CA GLU A 32 2.66 4.12 11.79
C GLU A 32 3.61 2.96 11.44
N ALA A 33 4.88 3.08 11.82
CA ALA A 33 5.87 2.03 11.61
C ALA A 33 5.49 0.74 12.34
N GLU A 34 5.08 0.84 13.60
CA GLU A 34 4.63 -0.31 14.39
C GLU A 34 3.41 -0.97 13.75
N ALA A 35 2.45 -0.16 13.29
CA ALA A 35 1.27 -0.68 12.59
C ALA A 35 1.65 -1.44 11.33
N ILE A 36 2.55 -0.88 10.52
CA ILE A 36 3.00 -1.49 9.28
C ILE A 36 3.70 -2.83 9.56
N LEU A 37 4.60 -2.87 10.52
CA LEU A 37 5.30 -4.11 10.89
C LEU A 37 4.33 -5.18 11.39
N LEU A 38 3.31 -4.80 12.13
CA LEU A 38 2.28 -5.74 12.59
C LEU A 38 1.45 -6.26 11.43
N ILE A 39 1.06 -5.39 10.48
CA ILE A 39 0.33 -5.79 9.28
C ILE A 39 1.15 -6.79 8.47
N LEU A 40 2.43 -6.49 8.23
CA LEU A 40 3.32 -7.37 7.48
C LEU A 40 3.53 -8.70 8.20
N GLY A 41 3.62 -8.70 9.53
CA GLY A 41 3.71 -9.92 10.32
C GLY A 41 2.48 -10.81 10.18
N ARG A 42 1.28 -10.20 10.13
CA ARG A 42 0.03 -10.93 9.88
C ARG A 42 -0.02 -11.50 8.46
N CYS A 43 0.52 -10.77 7.49
CA CYS A 43 0.63 -11.27 6.12
C CYS A 43 1.60 -12.45 6.04
N GLU A 44 2.73 -12.37 6.71
CA GLU A 44 3.72 -13.47 6.77
C GLU A 44 3.14 -14.71 7.43
N ALA A 45 2.32 -14.52 8.46
CA ALA A 45 1.65 -15.62 9.17
C ALA A 45 0.48 -16.22 8.37
N GLY A 46 0.12 -15.65 7.23
CA GLY A 46 -0.96 -16.16 6.38
C GLY A 46 -2.35 -15.68 6.79
N ALA A 47 -2.47 -14.79 7.77
CA ALA A 47 -3.76 -14.26 8.21
C ALA A 47 -4.34 -13.26 7.19
N TRP A 48 -3.48 -12.49 6.54
CA TRP A 48 -3.85 -11.51 5.51
C TRP A 48 -2.99 -11.69 4.28
N GLN A 49 -3.37 -11.05 3.16
CA GLN A 49 -2.59 -11.05 1.92
C GLN A 49 -2.00 -9.67 1.64
N TRP A 50 -0.79 -9.67 1.12
CA TRP A 50 -0.10 -8.48 0.67
C TRP A 50 0.22 -8.62 -0.82
N LEU A 51 -0.39 -7.75 -1.64
CA LEU A 51 -0.12 -7.69 -3.07
C LEU A 51 0.67 -6.42 -3.37
N SER A 52 1.70 -6.56 -4.18
CA SER A 52 2.52 -5.45 -4.63
C SER A 52 2.40 -5.30 -6.15
N SER A 53 3.22 -4.46 -6.76
CA SER A 53 3.18 -4.23 -8.20
C SER A 53 4.57 -3.93 -8.76
N ALA A 54 4.67 -4.00 -10.08
CA ALA A 54 5.87 -3.57 -10.81
C ALA A 54 6.19 -2.09 -10.54
N VAL A 55 5.17 -1.27 -10.26
CA VAL A 55 5.35 0.16 -9.93
C VAL A 55 6.08 0.31 -8.59
N VAL A 56 5.70 -0.50 -7.58
CA VAL A 56 6.40 -0.52 -6.29
C VAL A 56 7.86 -0.90 -6.49
N GLU A 57 8.12 -1.94 -7.26
CA GLU A 57 9.49 -2.40 -7.53
C GLU A 57 10.33 -1.30 -8.19
N GLU A 58 9.78 -0.62 -9.18
CA GLU A 58 10.47 0.47 -9.87
C GLU A 58 10.78 1.62 -8.92
N GLU A 59 9.78 2.07 -8.14
CA GLU A 59 9.98 3.16 -7.19
C GLU A 59 11.03 2.79 -6.13
N VAL A 60 11.00 1.57 -5.61
CA VAL A 60 11.99 1.07 -4.66
C VAL A 60 13.39 1.04 -5.29
N ASN A 61 13.49 0.60 -6.55
CA ASN A 61 14.77 0.57 -7.28
C ASN A 61 15.37 1.97 -7.45
N ASN A 62 14.54 3.01 -7.49
CA ASN A 62 14.95 4.39 -7.62
C ASN A 62 15.28 5.07 -6.29
N THR A 63 15.24 4.34 -5.17
CA THR A 63 15.61 4.88 -3.86
C THR A 63 17.11 5.24 -3.86
N PRO A 64 17.47 6.52 -3.57
CA PRO A 64 18.87 6.96 -3.66
C PRO A 64 19.81 6.25 -2.68
N SER A 65 19.37 6.02 -1.45
CA SER A 65 20.19 5.35 -0.44
C SER A 65 20.24 3.85 -0.72
N ARG A 66 21.46 3.34 -0.95
CA ARG A 66 21.67 1.89 -1.18
C ARG A 66 21.22 1.07 0.02
N GLU A 67 21.52 1.52 1.22
CA GLU A 67 21.16 0.82 2.45
C GLU A 67 19.64 0.76 2.63
N ARG A 68 18.96 1.89 2.47
CA ARG A 68 17.51 1.95 2.57
C ARG A 68 16.85 1.09 1.49
N ARG A 69 17.33 1.20 0.26
CA ARG A 69 16.81 0.40 -0.86
C ARG A 69 16.92 -1.09 -0.58
N SER A 70 18.07 -1.54 -0.06
CA SER A 70 18.29 -2.94 0.29
C SER A 70 17.33 -3.42 1.37
N ARG A 71 17.10 -2.62 2.41
CA ARG A 71 16.19 -2.93 3.51
C ARG A 71 14.75 -3.01 3.05
N VAL A 72 14.32 -2.05 2.23
CA VAL A 72 12.96 -2.02 1.69
C VAL A 72 12.74 -3.21 0.75
N ARG A 73 13.71 -3.53 -0.10
CA ARG A 73 13.63 -4.72 -0.96
C ARG A 73 13.50 -6.00 -0.16
N ASN A 74 14.22 -6.11 0.94
CA ASN A 74 14.13 -7.28 1.81
C ASN A 74 12.71 -7.42 2.38
N MET A 75 12.09 -6.32 2.80
CA MET A 75 10.70 -6.33 3.23
C MET A 75 9.77 -6.74 2.08
N LEU A 76 9.98 -6.15 0.91
CA LEU A 76 9.14 -6.38 -0.26
C LEU A 76 9.15 -7.84 -0.73
N SER A 77 10.22 -8.58 -0.44
CA SER A 77 10.30 -10.00 -0.77
C SER A 77 9.22 -10.83 -0.07
N GLY A 78 8.59 -10.29 0.98
CA GLY A 78 7.48 -10.93 1.68
C GLY A 78 6.11 -10.77 1.01
N ALA A 79 6.00 -9.99 -0.07
CA ALA A 79 4.74 -9.83 -0.79
C ALA A 79 4.31 -11.16 -1.43
N HIS A 80 3.02 -11.48 -1.33
CA HIS A 80 2.48 -12.74 -1.84
C HIS A 80 2.44 -12.77 -3.37
N SER A 81 2.19 -11.64 -3.98
CA SER A 81 2.20 -11.53 -5.44
C SER A 81 2.53 -10.10 -5.87
N THR A 82 3.04 -9.97 -7.10
CA THR A 82 3.40 -8.71 -7.71
C THR A 82 2.64 -8.58 -9.01
N VAL A 83 1.71 -7.63 -9.09
CA VAL A 83 0.91 -7.43 -10.29
C VAL A 83 1.68 -6.62 -11.32
N ALA A 84 1.52 -6.99 -12.60
CA ALA A 84 2.14 -6.27 -13.70
C ALA A 84 1.42 -4.95 -13.97
N LEU A 85 2.15 -3.96 -14.49
CA LEU A 85 1.56 -2.72 -14.97
C LEU A 85 1.01 -2.96 -16.38
N THR A 86 -0.31 -3.09 -16.49
CA THR A 86 -0.99 -3.35 -17.76
C THR A 86 -1.40 -2.05 -18.45
N GLY A 87 -1.75 -2.15 -19.75
CA GLY A 87 -2.30 -1.02 -20.50
C GLY A 87 -3.58 -0.48 -19.85
N ALA A 88 -4.42 -1.36 -19.33
CA ALA A 88 -5.65 -0.96 -18.62
C ALA A 88 -5.35 -0.16 -17.37
N ALA A 89 -4.33 -0.56 -16.58
CA ALA A 89 -3.90 0.18 -15.40
C ALA A 89 -3.33 1.54 -15.77
N ILE A 90 -2.56 1.64 -16.84
CA ILE A 90 -2.03 2.92 -17.33
C ILE A 90 -3.18 3.85 -17.73
N ALA A 91 -4.17 3.35 -18.46
CA ALA A 91 -5.35 4.14 -18.83
C ALA A 91 -6.12 4.62 -17.59
N ARG A 92 -6.31 3.75 -16.61
CA ARG A 92 -6.98 4.11 -15.35
C ARG A 92 -6.18 5.18 -14.58
N ALA A 93 -4.86 5.07 -14.57
CA ALA A 93 -3.99 6.06 -13.94
C ALA A 93 -4.19 7.46 -14.53
N GLN A 94 -4.43 7.58 -15.83
CA GLN A 94 -4.72 8.88 -16.45
C GLN A 94 -6.01 9.49 -15.89
N GLU A 95 -7.05 8.69 -15.66
CA GLU A 95 -8.29 9.13 -15.02
C GLU A 95 -8.03 9.60 -13.58
N LEU A 96 -7.22 8.84 -12.83
CA LEU A 96 -6.86 9.17 -11.46
C LEU A 96 -6.04 10.46 -11.37
N LYS A 97 -5.15 10.70 -12.35
CA LYS A 97 -4.40 11.97 -12.43
C LYS A 97 -5.32 13.17 -12.59
N ALA A 98 -6.44 13.00 -13.30
CA ALA A 98 -7.45 14.06 -13.42
C ALA A 98 -8.08 14.41 -12.07
N MET A 99 -8.05 13.50 -11.09
CA MET A 99 -8.48 13.76 -9.70
C MET A 99 -7.40 14.42 -8.85
N ARG A 100 -6.26 14.76 -9.42
CA ARG A 100 -5.11 15.43 -8.78
C ARG A 100 -4.10 14.50 -8.11
N PHE A 101 -4.18 13.20 -8.29
CA PHE A 101 -3.11 12.30 -7.85
C PHE A 101 -1.85 12.53 -8.69
N ARG A 102 -0.68 12.43 -8.06
CA ARG A 102 0.61 12.46 -8.76
C ARG A 102 0.78 11.18 -9.58
N THR A 103 1.72 11.20 -10.52
CA THR A 103 1.90 10.08 -11.47
C THR A 103 2.11 8.74 -10.76
N TYR A 104 3.05 8.64 -9.81
CA TYR A 104 3.28 7.38 -9.10
C TYR A 104 2.07 6.98 -8.26
N ASP A 105 1.45 7.92 -7.56
CA ASP A 105 0.26 7.64 -6.74
C ASP A 105 -0.88 7.10 -7.60
N ALA A 106 -1.10 7.69 -8.77
CA ALA A 106 -2.12 7.23 -9.71
C ALA A 106 -1.83 5.82 -10.23
N LEU A 107 -0.57 5.53 -10.55
CA LEU A 107 -0.15 4.20 -11.01
C LEU A 107 -0.31 3.15 -9.91
N HIS A 108 0.08 3.47 -8.69
CA HIS A 108 -0.12 2.57 -7.55
C HIS A 108 -1.61 2.27 -7.32
N LEU A 109 -2.45 3.30 -7.31
CA LEU A 109 -3.88 3.13 -7.12
C LEU A 109 -4.51 2.29 -8.23
N ALA A 110 -4.11 2.54 -9.49
CA ALA A 110 -4.61 1.76 -10.62
C ALA A 110 -4.22 0.28 -10.48
N CYS A 111 -3.00 -0.02 -10.05
CA CYS A 111 -2.56 -1.39 -9.82
C CYS A 111 -3.32 -2.04 -8.66
N ALA A 112 -3.57 -1.30 -7.59
CA ALA A 112 -4.35 -1.79 -6.46
C ALA A 112 -5.79 -2.10 -6.85
N GLU A 113 -6.41 -1.23 -7.65
CA GLU A 113 -7.77 -1.46 -8.17
C GLU A 113 -7.80 -2.70 -9.07
N GLN A 114 -6.82 -2.85 -9.95
CA GLN A 114 -6.73 -4.01 -10.84
C GLN A 114 -6.54 -5.32 -10.07
N ALA A 115 -5.78 -5.28 -8.99
CA ALA A 115 -5.56 -6.43 -8.11
C ALA A 115 -6.77 -6.74 -7.22
N THR A 116 -7.77 -5.86 -7.20
CA THR A 116 -8.98 -5.98 -6.37
C THR A 116 -8.66 -6.17 -4.89
N VAL A 117 -7.68 -5.45 -4.37
CA VAL A 117 -7.35 -5.49 -2.94
C VAL A 117 -8.45 -4.84 -2.12
N ASP A 118 -8.57 -5.24 -0.86
CA ASP A 118 -9.55 -4.66 0.06
C ASP A 118 -9.16 -3.25 0.49
N VAL A 119 -7.85 -2.96 0.58
CA VAL A 119 -7.38 -1.65 1.03
C VAL A 119 -6.05 -1.28 0.40
N PHE A 120 -5.93 0.00 0.06
CA PHE A 120 -4.68 0.65 -0.32
C PHE A 120 -4.19 1.44 0.89
N LEU A 121 -3.03 1.08 1.43
CA LEU A 121 -2.48 1.71 2.63
C LEU A 121 -1.40 2.73 2.26
N THR A 122 -1.53 3.93 2.81
CA THR A 122 -0.56 5.00 2.60
C THR A 122 -0.44 5.88 3.84
N THR A 123 0.77 6.41 4.07
CA THR A 123 1.01 7.41 5.11
C THR A 123 0.99 8.83 4.57
N ASP A 124 0.79 8.99 3.26
CA ASP A 124 0.79 10.28 2.59
C ASP A 124 -0.55 10.99 2.77
N ASP A 125 -0.54 12.07 3.57
CA ASP A 125 -1.75 12.84 3.87
C ASP A 125 -2.40 13.44 2.62
N ARG A 126 -1.60 13.78 1.61
CA ARG A 126 -2.12 14.34 0.36
C ARG A 126 -2.96 13.30 -0.37
N VAL A 127 -2.45 12.08 -0.47
CA VAL A 127 -3.18 10.96 -1.09
C VAL A 127 -4.47 10.67 -0.32
N LEU A 128 -4.38 10.62 1.00
CA LEU A 128 -5.55 10.38 1.86
C LEU A 128 -6.64 11.45 1.67
N ARG A 129 -6.25 12.72 1.58
CA ARG A 129 -7.21 13.82 1.38
C ARG A 129 -7.87 13.76 0.01
N ILE A 130 -7.11 13.51 -1.05
CA ILE A 130 -7.66 13.40 -2.40
C ILE A 130 -8.61 12.21 -2.49
N ALA A 131 -8.20 11.07 -1.94
CA ALA A 131 -9.03 9.88 -1.92
C ALA A 131 -10.36 10.10 -1.19
N ALA A 132 -10.34 10.82 -0.08
CA ALA A 132 -11.54 11.14 0.69
C ALA A 132 -12.53 11.98 -0.11
N ARG A 133 -12.04 12.85 -1.00
CA ARG A 133 -12.90 13.70 -1.87
C ARG A 133 -13.49 12.91 -3.04
N HIS A 134 -12.89 11.78 -3.41
CA HIS A 134 -13.27 11.02 -4.61
C HIS A 134 -13.66 9.58 -4.30
N THR A 135 -14.15 9.33 -3.09
CA THR A 135 -14.52 7.97 -2.63
C THR A 135 -15.45 7.26 -3.62
N ALA A 136 -16.42 7.99 -4.20
CA ALA A 136 -17.39 7.40 -5.13
C ALA A 136 -16.75 6.96 -6.47
N GLN A 137 -15.65 7.58 -6.87
CA GLN A 137 -14.97 7.27 -8.13
C GLN A 137 -13.85 6.23 -7.98
N LEU A 138 -13.37 6.01 -6.75
CA LEU A 138 -12.31 5.03 -6.48
C LEU A 138 -12.91 3.64 -6.31
N LYS A 139 -12.22 2.63 -6.84
CA LYS A 139 -12.63 1.23 -6.76
C LYS A 139 -11.92 0.49 -5.63
N VAL A 140 -11.11 1.19 -4.85
CA VAL A 140 -10.38 0.64 -3.70
C VAL A 140 -10.51 1.62 -2.54
N ARG A 141 -10.59 1.07 -1.32
CA ARG A 141 -10.53 1.88 -0.11
C ARG A 141 -9.10 2.35 0.11
N VAL A 142 -8.92 3.63 0.44
CA VAL A 142 -7.62 4.22 0.76
C VAL A 142 -7.60 4.58 2.24
N ALA A 143 -6.61 4.13 2.98
CA ALA A 143 -6.54 4.33 4.42
C ALA A 143 -5.10 4.47 4.92
N ASN A 144 -4.95 5.13 6.05
CA ASN A 144 -3.70 5.14 6.80
C ASN A 144 -3.52 3.77 7.47
N PRO A 145 -2.31 3.20 7.50
CA PRO A 145 -2.10 1.86 8.06
C PRO A 145 -2.46 1.73 9.53
N LEU A 146 -2.22 2.76 10.34
CA LEU A 146 -2.58 2.73 11.76
C LEU A 146 -4.11 2.75 11.93
N ASP A 147 -4.79 3.64 11.23
CA ASP A 147 -6.25 3.75 11.29
C ASP A 147 -6.92 2.46 10.83
N TRP A 148 -6.45 1.89 9.72
CA TRP A 148 -7.00 0.65 9.19
C TRP A 148 -6.76 -0.52 10.17
N LEU A 149 -5.55 -0.62 10.72
CA LEU A 149 -5.22 -1.69 11.66
C LEU A 149 -6.15 -1.65 12.87
N LEU A 150 -6.40 -0.46 13.43
CA LEU A 150 -7.28 -0.31 14.59
C LEU A 150 -8.71 -0.73 14.28
N GLU A 151 -9.17 -0.56 13.04
CA GLU A 151 -10.50 -1.04 12.63
C GLU A 151 -10.57 -2.57 12.56
N VAL A 152 -9.57 -3.20 11.92
CA VAL A 152 -9.65 -4.64 11.62
C VAL A 152 -9.28 -5.54 12.79
N VAL A 153 -8.59 -4.99 13.81
CA VAL A 153 -8.26 -5.75 15.02
C VAL A 153 -9.22 -5.50 16.19
N GLN A 154 -10.33 -4.84 15.94
CA GLN A 154 -11.35 -4.63 16.98
C GLN A 154 -11.86 -5.96 17.51
N PRO A 155 -12.04 -6.11 18.84
CA PRO A 155 -12.54 -7.36 19.42
C PRO A 155 -13.98 -7.65 19.04
#